data_a1554dae9951fa5bfc12cfbd16b672c0
#
_entry.id   a1554dae9951fa5bfc12cfbd16b672c0
#
_cell.length_a   1.000
_cell.length_b   1.000
_cell.length_c   1.000
_cell.angle_alpha   90.00
_cell.angle_beta   90.00
_cell.angle_gamma   90.00
#
_symmetry.space_group_name_H-M   'P 1'
#
loop_
_entity.id
_entity.type
_entity.pdbx_description
1 polymer ?
#
loop_
_entity_poly.entity_id
_entity_poly.type
_entity_poly.pdbx_seq_one_letter_code
_entity_poly.pdbx_strand_id
1 'polypeptide(L)'
;MPVKIINVRILQNGSFSSLSDVYIVGNKIDGIHEHNGGIDSAASKNYDELETIDGEEGYLIPGLIDAHVHLEGVETLALLSKWGVTTGLDMGFGLNTKLQNLDNQKGLADVRSAGIPATAPGSSHSRMPQMPPEAKLKGPEEAAKFVADRVADGSDYIKIICDVPGPNQEILDALVKEAHNHTKLVVAHAARFAAYDMALKAGADIITHVPMDYALDDQATSSMLKAGRFAVPTLIMEKAMSKVIPGMNYTHSHDSVVYLHIAGVPIIAGSDANRSKICPVPHGESLHTELELLVEAGLSTKEALHSATLLAAQTFGLNDRGAIKPGMRADLVLLKENPLNDIKATRSIQKVWCGGITADL
;
A
#
# COMPACT_ATOMS: atom_id res chain seq x y z
N MET A 1 12.35 -18.61 15.86
CA MET A 1 13.22 -18.47 17.06
C MET A 1 13.31 -16.98 17.37
N PRO A 2 13.60 -16.56 18.59
CA PRO A 2 13.85 -15.15 18.88
C PRO A 2 15.14 -14.69 18.17
N VAL A 3 15.16 -13.43 17.70
CA VAL A 3 16.27 -12.88 16.89
C VAL A 3 16.75 -11.56 17.50
N LYS A 4 18.06 -11.35 17.49
CA LYS A 4 18.70 -10.08 17.80
C LYS A 4 19.38 -9.54 16.55
N ILE A 5 18.98 -8.36 16.09
CA ILE A 5 19.64 -7.62 15.01
C ILE A 5 20.53 -6.58 15.70
N ILE A 6 21.85 -6.66 15.53
CA ILE A 6 22.78 -5.73 16.14
C ILE A 6 23.38 -4.77 15.12
N ASN A 7 23.92 -3.66 15.62
CA ASN A 7 24.75 -2.76 14.83
C ASN A 7 24.00 -2.18 13.60
N VAL A 8 22.78 -1.65 13.82
CA VAL A 8 21.92 -1.05 12.76
C VAL A 8 21.54 0.38 13.09
N ARG A 9 21.31 1.19 12.07
CA ARG A 9 20.67 2.52 12.17
C ARG A 9 19.18 2.37 11.90
N ILE A 10 18.35 2.76 12.86
CA ILE A 10 16.89 2.55 12.81
C ILE A 10 16.20 3.80 12.31
N LEU A 11 15.29 3.67 11.34
CA LEU A 11 14.43 4.76 10.90
C LEU A 11 13.38 5.09 11.99
N GLN A 12 13.50 6.27 12.57
CA GLN A 12 12.58 6.78 13.58
C GLN A 12 12.26 8.27 13.32
N ASN A 13 10.98 8.62 13.31
CA ASN A 13 10.52 10.01 13.11
C ASN A 13 11.12 10.69 11.85
N GLY A 14 11.41 9.90 10.81
CA GLY A 14 11.94 10.37 9.54
C GLY A 14 13.42 10.73 9.55
N SER A 15 14.19 10.17 10.47
CA SER A 15 15.66 10.21 10.50
C SER A 15 16.20 8.87 10.99
N PHE A 16 17.48 8.61 10.72
CA PHE A 16 18.15 7.42 11.27
C PHE A 16 18.78 7.71 12.64
N SER A 17 18.66 6.74 13.54
CA SER A 17 19.28 6.77 14.89
C SER A 17 20.79 6.62 14.82
N SER A 18 21.46 6.76 15.98
CA SER A 18 22.76 6.12 16.27
C SER A 18 22.64 4.60 16.12
N LEU A 19 23.78 3.89 16.12
CA LEU A 19 23.79 2.43 16.06
C LEU A 19 22.99 1.84 17.23
N SER A 20 22.14 0.89 16.93
CA SER A 20 21.19 0.31 17.85
C SER A 20 21.08 -1.20 17.62
N ASP A 21 20.57 -1.89 18.64
CA ASP A 21 20.23 -3.31 18.61
C ASP A 21 18.72 -3.48 18.73
N VAL A 22 18.13 -4.36 17.92
CA VAL A 22 16.68 -4.64 17.90
C VAL A 22 16.44 -6.09 18.27
N TYR A 23 15.54 -6.31 19.21
CA TYR A 23 15.19 -7.64 19.72
C TYR A 23 13.80 -8.02 19.21
N ILE A 24 13.69 -9.22 18.62
CA ILE A 24 12.46 -9.77 18.09
C ILE A 24 12.11 -11.03 18.86
N VAL A 25 10.88 -11.08 19.42
CA VAL A 25 10.33 -12.25 20.10
C VAL A 25 8.98 -12.59 19.49
N GLY A 26 8.88 -13.79 18.93
CA GLY A 26 7.70 -14.18 18.16
C GLY A 26 7.55 -13.31 16.91
N ASN A 27 6.40 -12.67 16.78
CA ASN A 27 6.12 -11.78 15.64
C ASN A 27 6.25 -10.28 15.97
N LYS A 28 6.86 -9.93 17.12
CA LYS A 28 6.91 -8.55 17.62
C LYS A 28 8.33 -8.08 17.90
N ILE A 29 8.53 -6.78 17.76
CA ILE A 29 9.68 -6.07 18.29
C ILE A 29 9.52 -6.03 19.82
N ASP A 30 10.43 -6.64 20.55
CA ASP A 30 10.38 -6.72 22.01
C ASP A 30 11.15 -5.58 22.66
N GLY A 31 12.27 -5.15 22.08
CA GLY A 31 13.09 -4.07 22.60
C GLY A 31 13.99 -3.44 21.55
N ILE A 32 14.45 -2.23 21.85
CA ILE A 32 15.43 -1.48 21.05
C ILE A 32 16.42 -0.87 22.05
N HIS A 33 17.71 -1.11 21.88
CA HIS A 33 18.76 -0.60 22.76
C HIS A 33 19.88 0.04 21.95
N GLU A 34 20.61 0.96 22.56
CA GLU A 34 21.78 1.55 21.95
C GLU A 34 22.88 0.47 21.80
N HIS A 35 23.52 0.42 20.63
CA HIS A 35 24.58 -0.58 20.36
C HIS A 35 25.76 -0.34 21.30
N ASN A 36 26.30 -1.43 21.90
CA ASN A 36 27.34 -1.39 22.95
C ASN A 36 26.95 -0.62 24.23
N GLY A 37 25.72 -0.11 24.35
CA GLY A 37 25.12 0.34 25.60
C GLY A 37 24.86 -0.86 26.52
N GLY A 38 25.21 -0.78 27.79
CA GLY A 38 24.84 -1.84 28.74
C GLY A 38 23.33 -2.02 28.76
N ILE A 39 22.87 -3.27 28.70
CA ILE A 39 21.44 -3.55 28.90
C ILE A 39 21.11 -3.10 30.34
N ASP A 40 20.18 -2.16 30.49
CA ASP A 40 19.70 -1.78 31.81
C ASP A 40 19.23 -3.05 32.53
N SER A 41 19.90 -3.40 33.63
CA SER A 41 19.68 -4.65 34.39
C SER A 41 18.25 -4.82 34.93
N ALA A 42 17.42 -3.77 34.85
CA ALA A 42 16.02 -3.81 35.25
C ALA A 42 15.08 -4.44 34.20
N ALA A 43 15.55 -4.63 32.95
CA ALA A 43 14.79 -5.21 31.84
C ALA A 43 15.34 -6.58 31.41
N SER A 44 16.05 -7.31 32.29
CA SER A 44 16.73 -8.55 31.95
C SER A 44 15.78 -9.71 31.64
N LYS A 45 15.14 -9.64 30.48
CA LYS A 45 14.80 -10.85 29.74
C LYS A 45 16.13 -11.47 29.32
N ASN A 46 16.29 -12.78 29.55
CA ASN A 46 17.51 -13.48 29.16
C ASN A 46 17.56 -13.58 27.62
N TYR A 47 18.35 -12.71 26.99
CA TYR A 47 18.55 -12.67 25.54
C TYR A 47 19.77 -13.49 25.07
N ASP A 48 20.36 -14.34 25.97
CA ASP A 48 21.64 -15.04 25.72
C ASP A 48 21.51 -16.17 24.67
N GLU A 49 20.29 -16.63 24.34
CA GLU A 49 20.06 -17.74 23.40
C GLU A 49 19.44 -17.27 22.06
N LEU A 50 19.53 -15.97 21.72
CA LEU A 50 18.97 -15.45 20.48
C LEU A 50 19.89 -15.68 19.28
N GLU A 51 19.33 -16.01 18.12
CA GLU A 51 20.04 -15.89 16.85
C GLU A 51 20.48 -14.44 16.67
N THR A 52 21.79 -14.19 16.57
CA THR A 52 22.32 -12.84 16.40
C THR A 52 22.66 -12.60 14.94
N ILE A 53 22.15 -11.50 14.41
CA ILE A 53 22.39 -11.04 13.05
C ILE A 53 23.07 -9.68 13.13
N ASP A 54 24.31 -9.58 12.63
CA ASP A 54 25.01 -8.29 12.50
C ASP A 54 24.47 -7.55 11.28
N GLY A 55 23.99 -6.34 11.48
CA GLY A 55 23.48 -5.48 10.43
C GLY A 55 24.55 -4.61 9.76
N GLU A 56 25.85 -4.77 10.13
CA GLU A 56 27.00 -4.15 9.46
C GLU A 56 26.85 -2.61 9.28
N GLU A 57 26.34 -1.92 10.31
CA GLU A 57 26.00 -0.50 10.31
C GLU A 57 24.93 -0.11 9.25
N GLY A 58 24.21 -1.05 8.70
CA GLY A 58 23.14 -0.87 7.72
C GLY A 58 21.93 -0.10 8.28
N TYR A 59 20.95 0.11 7.40
CA TYR A 59 19.78 0.94 7.64
C TYR A 59 18.55 0.06 7.80
N LEU A 60 18.00 0.01 9.00
CA LEU A 60 16.80 -0.77 9.30
C LEU A 60 15.57 0.13 9.17
N ILE A 61 14.69 -0.22 8.24
CA ILE A 61 13.42 0.47 8.01
C ILE A 61 12.24 -0.44 8.33
N PRO A 62 11.03 0.12 8.61
CA PRO A 62 9.82 -0.70 8.65
C PRO A 62 9.63 -1.42 7.33
N GLY A 63 9.02 -2.59 7.36
CA GLY A 63 8.60 -3.28 6.15
C GLY A 63 7.71 -2.38 5.30
N LEU A 64 7.93 -2.40 3.99
CA LEU A 64 7.18 -1.59 3.04
C LEU A 64 5.74 -2.12 2.91
N ILE A 65 4.81 -1.21 2.68
CA ILE A 65 3.40 -1.48 2.42
C ILE A 65 3.08 -1.00 1.01
N ASP A 66 2.66 -1.91 0.14
CA ASP A 66 2.15 -1.57 -1.18
C ASP A 66 0.64 -1.38 -1.08
N ALA A 67 0.18 -0.12 -1.22
CA ALA A 67 -1.21 0.25 -1.00
C ALA A 67 -2.13 -0.07 -2.19
N HIS A 68 -1.63 -0.70 -3.24
CA HIS A 68 -2.44 -1.13 -4.37
C HIS A 68 -1.75 -2.29 -5.10
N VAL A 69 -2.25 -3.50 -4.89
CA VAL A 69 -1.80 -4.71 -5.59
C VAL A 69 -2.99 -5.56 -6.02
N HIS A 70 -2.77 -6.45 -6.98
CA HIS A 70 -3.70 -7.52 -7.37
C HIS A 70 -3.03 -8.87 -7.14
N LEU A 71 -3.41 -9.55 -6.06
CA LEU A 71 -2.79 -10.79 -5.63
C LEU A 71 -3.49 -12.00 -6.27
N GLU A 72 -2.71 -13.02 -6.66
CA GLU A 72 -3.23 -14.22 -7.31
C GLU A 72 -2.95 -15.51 -6.53
N GLY A 73 -2.05 -15.46 -5.53
CA GLY A 73 -1.68 -16.62 -4.73
C GLY A 73 -0.47 -16.39 -3.84
N VAL A 74 -0.04 -17.44 -3.15
CA VAL A 74 1.09 -17.42 -2.20
C VAL A 74 2.38 -16.98 -2.88
N GLU A 75 2.59 -17.33 -4.14
CA GLU A 75 3.75 -16.92 -4.91
C GLU A 75 3.84 -15.41 -5.13
N THR A 76 2.71 -14.68 -5.15
CA THR A 76 2.74 -13.22 -5.21
C THR A 76 3.15 -12.62 -3.88
N LEU A 77 2.78 -13.25 -2.75
CA LEU A 77 3.25 -12.82 -1.42
C LEU A 77 4.77 -13.02 -1.27
N ALA A 78 5.31 -14.14 -1.79
CA ALA A 78 6.75 -14.38 -1.78
C ALA A 78 7.51 -13.32 -2.61
N LEU A 79 6.96 -12.93 -3.78
CA LEU A 79 7.53 -11.84 -4.58
C LEU A 79 7.51 -10.49 -3.83
N LEU A 80 6.42 -10.17 -3.12
CA LEU A 80 6.36 -8.97 -2.28
C LEU A 80 7.45 -9.01 -1.21
N SER A 81 7.52 -10.11 -0.43
CA SER A 81 8.49 -10.26 0.67
C SER A 81 9.93 -10.14 0.18
N LYS A 82 10.26 -10.75 -0.95
CA LYS A 82 11.59 -10.69 -1.57
C LYS A 82 12.07 -9.25 -1.79
N TRP A 83 11.15 -8.34 -2.10
CA TRP A 83 11.44 -6.93 -2.33
C TRP A 83 11.12 -6.04 -1.11
N GLY A 84 11.09 -6.60 0.10
CA GLY A 84 10.88 -5.84 1.33
C GLY A 84 9.46 -5.31 1.54
N VAL A 85 8.52 -5.68 0.67
CA VAL A 85 7.10 -5.37 0.84
C VAL A 85 6.50 -6.42 1.78
N THR A 86 6.28 -6.07 3.03
CA THR A 86 5.79 -6.98 4.07
C THR A 86 4.27 -6.96 4.23
N THR A 87 3.60 -6.05 3.55
CA THR A 87 2.13 -5.97 3.50
C THR A 87 1.68 -5.54 2.11
N GLY A 88 0.78 -6.31 1.51
CA GLY A 88 0.09 -5.97 0.27
C GLY A 88 -1.39 -5.65 0.53
N LEU A 89 -1.86 -4.52 -0.01
CA LEU A 89 -3.27 -4.12 0.05
C LEU A 89 -3.94 -4.48 -1.28
N ASP A 90 -4.60 -5.64 -1.31
CA ASP A 90 -5.20 -6.20 -2.52
C ASP A 90 -6.49 -5.47 -2.90
N MET A 91 -6.55 -5.02 -4.14
CA MET A 91 -7.67 -4.27 -4.71
C MET A 91 -8.68 -5.16 -5.44
N GLY A 92 -8.57 -6.47 -5.26
CA GLY A 92 -9.51 -7.46 -5.76
C GLY A 92 -9.16 -8.03 -7.14
N PHE A 93 -10.11 -8.70 -7.76
CA PHE A 93 -10.06 -9.47 -9.01
C PHE A 93 -9.46 -10.87 -8.93
N GLY A 94 -8.51 -11.17 -8.02
CA GLY A 94 -7.80 -12.45 -8.03
C GLY A 94 -8.31 -13.50 -7.03
N LEU A 95 -8.91 -13.09 -5.91
CA LEU A 95 -8.94 -13.92 -4.71
C LEU A 95 -10.32 -14.18 -4.09
N ASN A 96 -11.41 -14.07 -4.84
CA ASN A 96 -12.81 -14.11 -4.35
C ASN A 96 -13.18 -15.24 -3.36
N THR A 97 -12.38 -16.30 -3.27
CA THR A 97 -12.58 -17.40 -2.32
C THR A 97 -11.29 -17.89 -1.68
N LYS A 98 -10.13 -17.27 -2.00
CA LYS A 98 -8.81 -17.78 -1.59
C LYS A 98 -8.12 -16.90 -0.55
N LEU A 99 -8.69 -15.74 -0.19
CA LEU A 99 -8.11 -14.82 0.81
C LEU A 99 -7.88 -15.51 2.15
N GLN A 100 -8.82 -16.35 2.59
CA GLN A 100 -8.70 -17.11 3.83
C GLN A 100 -7.48 -18.05 3.88
N ASN A 101 -6.90 -18.40 2.73
CA ASN A 101 -5.71 -19.24 2.64
C ASN A 101 -4.39 -18.44 2.55
N LEU A 102 -4.45 -17.13 2.40
CA LEU A 102 -3.26 -16.26 2.32
C LEU A 102 -2.92 -15.60 3.65
N ASP A 103 -3.87 -15.57 4.57
CA ASP A 103 -3.66 -15.02 5.91
C ASP A 103 -2.61 -15.84 6.68
N ASN A 104 -1.75 -15.14 7.40
CA ASN A 104 -0.79 -15.73 8.32
C ASN A 104 0.25 -16.69 7.69
N GLN A 105 0.59 -16.49 6.42
CA GLN A 105 1.70 -17.20 5.79
C GLN A 105 3.02 -16.79 6.44
N LYS A 106 3.71 -17.76 7.06
CA LYS A 106 4.94 -17.51 7.81
C LYS A 106 6.09 -17.05 6.90
N GLY A 107 6.72 -15.92 7.24
CA GLY A 107 7.84 -15.38 6.48
C GLY A 107 7.46 -14.74 5.14
N LEU A 108 6.16 -14.62 4.86
CA LEU A 108 5.64 -13.96 3.67
C LEU A 108 4.90 -12.66 4.03
N ALA A 109 4.67 -11.82 3.02
CA ALA A 109 3.91 -10.60 3.16
C ALA A 109 2.50 -10.87 3.68
N ASP A 110 2.04 -10.03 4.60
CA ASP A 110 0.66 -10.02 5.09
C ASP A 110 -0.28 -9.37 4.06
N VAL A 111 -1.55 -9.65 4.14
CA VAL A 111 -2.56 -9.23 3.17
C VAL A 111 -3.74 -8.54 3.85
N ARG A 112 -4.26 -7.49 3.22
CA ARG A 112 -5.61 -6.98 3.41
C ARG A 112 -6.27 -6.87 2.05
N SER A 113 -7.57 -7.10 1.93
CA SER A 113 -8.22 -7.15 0.63
C SER A 113 -9.61 -6.53 0.59
N ALA A 114 -9.91 -5.95 -0.56
CA ALA A 114 -11.25 -5.48 -0.91
C ALA A 114 -12.20 -6.62 -1.33
N GLY A 115 -11.68 -7.80 -1.63
CA GLY A 115 -12.47 -8.87 -2.24
C GLY A 115 -12.94 -8.52 -3.66
N ILE A 116 -14.24 -8.55 -3.92
CA ILE A 116 -14.82 -8.22 -5.23
C ILE A 116 -15.07 -6.69 -5.33
N PRO A 117 -14.52 -5.99 -6.33
CA PRO A 117 -14.78 -4.57 -6.51
C PRO A 117 -16.15 -4.33 -7.14
N ALA A 118 -16.81 -3.22 -6.78
CA ALA A 118 -18.07 -2.77 -7.41
C ALA A 118 -17.82 -2.02 -8.70
N THR A 119 -18.65 -2.24 -9.71
CA THR A 119 -18.71 -1.48 -10.96
C THR A 119 -20.13 -1.44 -11.50
N ALA A 120 -20.32 -0.98 -12.74
CA ALA A 120 -21.61 -1.04 -13.42
C ALA A 120 -21.46 -1.60 -14.85
N PRO A 121 -22.55 -2.08 -15.47
CA PRO A 121 -22.54 -2.46 -16.88
C PRO A 121 -22.06 -1.31 -17.78
N GLY A 122 -21.25 -1.66 -18.78
CA GLY A 122 -20.68 -0.68 -19.72
C GLY A 122 -19.27 -0.18 -19.37
N SER A 123 -18.82 -0.33 -18.12
CA SER A 123 -17.45 0.00 -17.76
C SER A 123 -16.43 -0.92 -18.45
N SER A 124 -15.18 -0.45 -18.56
CA SER A 124 -14.09 -1.25 -19.11
C SER A 124 -13.87 -2.51 -18.26
N HIS A 125 -13.89 -2.36 -16.94
CA HIS A 125 -13.71 -3.43 -15.98
C HIS A 125 -14.87 -4.42 -15.94
N SER A 126 -16.11 -3.98 -16.25
CA SER A 126 -17.27 -4.90 -16.30
C SER A 126 -17.15 -5.97 -17.38
N ARG A 127 -16.28 -5.76 -18.37
CA ARG A 127 -16.00 -6.70 -19.48
C ARG A 127 -14.88 -7.69 -19.19
N MET A 128 -14.17 -7.53 -18.07
CA MET A 128 -13.12 -8.46 -17.68
C MET A 128 -13.72 -9.83 -17.33
N PRO A 129 -13.12 -10.96 -17.81
CA PRO A 129 -13.66 -12.29 -17.56
C PRO A 129 -13.82 -12.67 -16.09
N GLN A 130 -12.96 -12.13 -15.22
CA GLN A 130 -12.97 -12.36 -13.79
C GLN A 130 -13.99 -11.50 -13.03
N MET A 131 -14.65 -10.52 -13.68
CA MET A 131 -15.64 -9.67 -13.05
C MET A 131 -17.00 -10.39 -12.94
N PRO A 132 -17.42 -10.80 -11.74
CA PRO A 132 -18.65 -11.57 -11.56
C PRO A 132 -19.90 -10.71 -11.76
N PRO A 133 -21.08 -11.32 -12.01
CA PRO A 133 -22.32 -10.57 -12.24
C PRO A 133 -22.72 -9.65 -11.09
N GLU A 134 -22.53 -10.08 -9.84
CA GLU A 134 -22.86 -9.35 -8.61
C GLU A 134 -22.03 -8.09 -8.40
N ALA A 135 -20.89 -7.98 -9.08
CA ALA A 135 -20.05 -6.78 -9.07
C ALA A 135 -20.61 -5.64 -9.93
N LYS A 136 -21.58 -5.94 -10.81
CA LYS A 136 -22.08 -5.04 -11.87
C LYS A 136 -23.42 -4.45 -11.48
N LEU A 137 -23.41 -3.44 -10.61
CA LEU A 137 -24.62 -2.80 -10.09
C LEU A 137 -25.38 -2.05 -11.21
N LYS A 138 -26.68 -2.26 -11.26
CA LYS A 138 -27.59 -1.65 -12.25
C LYS A 138 -28.28 -0.40 -11.72
N GLY A 139 -28.35 -0.28 -10.38
CA GLY A 139 -28.96 0.86 -9.70
C GLY A 139 -28.45 1.01 -8.26
N PRO A 140 -28.69 2.17 -7.64
CA PRO A 140 -28.25 2.46 -6.27
C PRO A 140 -28.89 1.54 -5.22
N GLU A 141 -30.05 0.94 -5.49
CA GLU A 141 -30.75 0.00 -4.61
C GLU A 141 -29.98 -1.30 -4.38
N GLU A 142 -29.05 -1.65 -5.26
CA GLU A 142 -28.22 -2.84 -5.13
C GLU A 142 -26.99 -2.64 -4.20
N ALA A 143 -26.67 -1.39 -3.86
CA ALA A 143 -25.46 -1.04 -3.09
C ALA A 143 -25.46 -1.66 -1.68
N ALA A 144 -26.59 -1.59 -0.97
CA ALA A 144 -26.69 -2.12 0.38
C ALA A 144 -26.39 -3.63 0.44
N LYS A 145 -26.98 -4.39 -0.51
CA LYS A 145 -26.71 -5.83 -0.61
C LYS A 145 -25.25 -6.10 -0.96
N PHE A 146 -24.71 -5.38 -1.96
CA PHE A 146 -23.33 -5.57 -2.40
C PHE A 146 -22.35 -5.37 -1.24
N VAL A 147 -22.47 -4.27 -0.49
CA VAL A 147 -21.59 -3.96 0.64
C VAL A 147 -21.75 -4.99 1.77
N ALA A 148 -23.00 -5.35 2.11
CA ALA A 148 -23.25 -6.37 3.13
C ALA A 148 -22.61 -7.72 2.78
N ASP A 149 -22.67 -8.16 1.52
CA ASP A 149 -22.02 -9.37 1.04
C ASP A 149 -20.48 -9.26 1.20
N ARG A 150 -19.86 -8.12 0.82
CA ARG A 150 -18.40 -7.93 1.00
C ARG A 150 -17.98 -7.96 2.47
N VAL A 151 -18.74 -7.34 3.34
CA VAL A 151 -18.51 -7.40 4.79
C VAL A 151 -18.60 -8.83 5.31
N ALA A 152 -19.62 -9.58 4.87
CA ALA A 152 -19.80 -10.99 5.24
C ALA A 152 -18.66 -11.88 4.71
N ASP A 153 -18.12 -11.59 3.54
CA ASP A 153 -16.97 -12.29 2.95
C ASP A 153 -15.63 -11.95 3.66
N GLY A 154 -15.63 -10.96 4.57
CA GLY A 154 -14.45 -10.55 5.33
C GLY A 154 -13.58 -9.49 4.64
N SER A 155 -14.12 -8.74 3.67
CA SER A 155 -13.38 -7.63 3.05
C SER A 155 -12.94 -6.59 4.09
N ASP A 156 -11.68 -6.19 4.03
CA ASP A 156 -11.11 -5.20 4.95
C ASP A 156 -11.62 -3.78 4.64
N TYR A 157 -11.81 -3.47 3.37
CA TYR A 157 -12.33 -2.21 2.82
C TYR A 157 -13.17 -2.49 1.57
N ILE A 158 -13.90 -1.50 1.07
CA ILE A 158 -14.72 -1.61 -0.13
C ILE A 158 -14.00 -0.95 -1.31
N LYS A 159 -13.84 -1.68 -2.42
CA LYS A 159 -13.31 -1.17 -3.70
C LYS A 159 -14.45 -0.84 -4.65
N ILE A 160 -14.44 0.37 -5.19
CA ILE A 160 -15.36 0.80 -6.25
C ILE A 160 -14.55 1.22 -7.49
N ILE A 161 -15.16 1.04 -8.66
CA ILE A 161 -14.53 1.37 -9.95
C ILE A 161 -15.34 2.48 -10.60
N CYS A 162 -14.77 3.68 -10.60
CA CYS A 162 -15.31 4.88 -11.22
C CYS A 162 -14.82 4.98 -12.66
N ASP A 163 -15.41 4.22 -13.58
CA ASP A 163 -15.15 4.31 -15.02
C ASP A 163 -16.14 5.27 -15.71
N VAL A 164 -15.73 5.87 -16.82
CA VAL A 164 -16.60 6.61 -17.72
C VAL A 164 -16.41 6.07 -19.15
N PRO A 165 -17.40 5.34 -19.71
CA PRO A 165 -18.70 4.95 -19.13
C PRO A 165 -18.56 3.92 -18.00
N GLY A 166 -19.53 3.94 -17.05
CA GLY A 166 -19.55 3.04 -15.91
C GLY A 166 -20.69 3.39 -14.94
N PRO A 167 -20.49 3.21 -13.62
CA PRO A 167 -21.47 3.58 -12.63
C PRO A 167 -21.77 5.09 -12.69
N ASN A 168 -23.06 5.46 -12.57
CA ASN A 168 -23.45 6.85 -12.42
C ASN A 168 -23.19 7.34 -10.98
N GLN A 169 -23.38 8.65 -10.76
CA GLN A 169 -23.11 9.25 -9.44
C GLN A 169 -23.99 8.65 -8.34
N GLU A 170 -25.27 8.34 -8.62
CA GLU A 170 -26.18 7.78 -7.62
C GLU A 170 -25.74 6.40 -7.11
N ILE A 171 -25.21 5.56 -8.01
CA ILE A 171 -24.64 4.25 -7.62
C ILE A 171 -23.41 4.45 -6.75
N LEU A 172 -22.50 5.37 -7.12
CA LEU A 172 -21.29 5.65 -6.35
C LEU A 172 -21.62 6.20 -4.96
N ASP A 173 -22.54 7.18 -4.90
CA ASP A 173 -23.00 7.78 -3.64
C ASP A 173 -23.61 6.73 -2.70
N ALA A 174 -24.44 5.82 -3.25
CA ALA A 174 -25.05 4.74 -2.48
C ALA A 174 -23.99 3.75 -1.96
N LEU A 175 -23.00 3.35 -2.79
CA LEU A 175 -21.93 2.45 -2.39
C LEU A 175 -21.08 3.03 -1.26
N VAL A 176 -20.67 4.31 -1.39
CA VAL A 176 -19.87 4.98 -0.36
C VAL A 176 -20.65 5.10 0.94
N LYS A 177 -21.90 5.54 0.86
CA LYS A 177 -22.79 5.66 2.04
C LYS A 177 -22.94 4.32 2.75
N GLU A 178 -23.21 3.24 2.03
CA GLU A 178 -23.38 1.92 2.65
C GLU A 178 -22.08 1.38 3.22
N ALA A 179 -20.93 1.59 2.55
CA ALA A 179 -19.64 1.22 3.10
C ALA A 179 -19.35 1.95 4.44
N HIS A 180 -19.63 3.25 4.51
CA HIS A 180 -19.48 4.05 5.72
C HIS A 180 -20.45 3.61 6.84
N ASN A 181 -21.69 3.19 6.51
CA ASN A 181 -22.63 2.60 7.47
C ASN A 181 -22.05 1.32 8.13
N HIS A 182 -21.21 0.58 7.40
CA HIS A 182 -20.48 -0.59 7.89
C HIS A 182 -19.08 -0.25 8.43
N THR A 183 -18.74 1.02 8.62
CA THR A 183 -17.41 1.50 9.07
C THR A 183 -16.25 1.00 8.20
N LYS A 184 -16.51 0.80 6.91
CA LYS A 184 -15.49 0.40 5.93
C LYS A 184 -14.99 1.61 5.15
N LEU A 185 -13.67 1.70 4.96
CA LEU A 185 -13.05 2.62 4.03
C LEU A 185 -13.47 2.30 2.60
N VAL A 186 -13.57 3.32 1.76
CA VAL A 186 -13.83 3.16 0.32
C VAL A 186 -12.59 3.56 -0.47
N VAL A 187 -12.09 2.63 -1.28
CA VAL A 187 -11.01 2.85 -2.24
C VAL A 187 -11.60 2.90 -3.64
N ALA A 188 -11.49 4.06 -4.31
CA ALA A 188 -12.05 4.28 -5.63
C ALA A 188 -10.97 4.24 -6.72
N HIS A 189 -11.15 3.39 -7.74
CA HIS A 189 -10.40 3.46 -8.99
C HIS A 189 -10.88 4.64 -9.82
N ALA A 190 -10.00 5.52 -10.27
CA ALA A 190 -10.34 6.64 -11.15
C ALA A 190 -9.13 7.11 -11.98
N ALA A 191 -8.98 6.58 -13.21
CA ALA A 191 -7.87 6.88 -14.11
C ALA A 191 -8.18 7.96 -15.17
N ARG A 192 -9.33 8.64 -15.05
CA ARG A 192 -9.74 9.78 -15.88
C ARG A 192 -10.24 10.92 -15.01
N PHE A 193 -10.08 12.15 -15.45
CA PHE A 193 -10.47 13.34 -14.69
C PHE A 193 -11.95 13.32 -14.27
N ALA A 194 -12.86 12.98 -15.20
CA ALA A 194 -14.29 12.90 -14.90
C ALA A 194 -14.59 11.80 -13.86
N ALA A 195 -13.93 10.64 -13.92
CA ALA A 195 -14.10 9.57 -12.95
C ALA A 195 -13.54 9.97 -11.57
N TYR A 196 -12.45 10.71 -11.55
CA TYR A 196 -11.83 11.22 -10.33
C TYR A 196 -12.76 12.22 -9.61
N ASP A 197 -13.36 13.14 -10.35
CA ASP A 197 -14.36 14.10 -9.84
C ASP A 197 -15.60 13.36 -9.28
N MET A 198 -16.09 12.32 -9.96
CA MET A 198 -17.19 11.49 -9.47
C MET A 198 -16.85 10.75 -8.18
N ALA A 199 -15.64 10.16 -8.07
CA ALA A 199 -15.16 9.49 -6.86
C ALA A 199 -15.07 10.46 -5.68
N LEU A 200 -14.54 11.66 -5.94
CA LEU A 200 -14.44 12.72 -4.93
C LEU A 200 -15.81 13.21 -4.47
N LYS A 201 -16.76 13.43 -5.38
CA LYS A 201 -18.14 13.83 -5.07
C LYS A 201 -18.88 12.76 -4.28
N ALA A 202 -18.70 11.49 -4.60
CA ALA A 202 -19.28 10.39 -3.85
C ALA A 202 -18.74 10.28 -2.41
N GLY A 203 -17.59 10.89 -2.15
CA GLY A 203 -16.96 10.89 -0.83
C GLY A 203 -16.06 9.66 -0.56
N ALA A 204 -15.50 9.06 -1.61
CA ALA A 204 -14.50 8.00 -1.44
C ALA A 204 -13.34 8.48 -0.55
N ASP A 205 -12.85 7.61 0.33
CA ASP A 205 -11.81 7.96 1.30
C ASP A 205 -10.43 8.01 0.67
N ILE A 206 -10.18 7.08 -0.24
CA ILE A 206 -8.92 6.93 -0.96
C ILE A 206 -9.24 6.85 -2.45
N ILE A 207 -8.59 7.70 -3.26
CA ILE A 207 -8.73 7.64 -4.72
C ILE A 207 -7.43 7.07 -5.29
N THR A 208 -7.55 5.98 -6.00
CA THR A 208 -6.41 5.29 -6.59
C THR A 208 -6.37 5.51 -8.09
N HIS A 209 -5.15 5.57 -8.57
CA HIS A 209 -4.70 6.16 -9.81
C HIS A 209 -4.75 7.69 -9.78
N VAL A 210 -4.23 8.29 -10.82
CA VAL A 210 -4.38 9.70 -11.15
C VAL A 210 -4.70 9.83 -12.64
N PRO A 211 -5.44 10.87 -13.05
CA PRO A 211 -5.91 10.96 -14.42
C PRO A 211 -4.79 11.02 -15.45
N MET A 212 -4.96 10.28 -16.56
CA MET A 212 -4.07 10.29 -17.73
C MET A 212 -4.59 11.16 -18.89
N ASP A 213 -5.87 11.54 -18.87
CA ASP A 213 -6.50 12.37 -19.91
C ASP A 213 -6.28 13.87 -19.65
N TYR A 214 -6.36 14.33 -18.41
CA TYR A 214 -6.11 15.71 -17.96
C TYR A 214 -5.52 15.68 -16.55
N ALA A 215 -4.54 16.54 -16.27
CA ALA A 215 -4.02 16.69 -14.92
C ALA A 215 -5.10 17.22 -13.97
N LEU A 216 -5.00 16.85 -12.68
CA LEU A 216 -5.84 17.43 -11.65
C LEU A 216 -5.56 18.95 -11.55
N ASP A 217 -6.60 19.72 -11.27
CA ASP A 217 -6.52 21.16 -11.11
C ASP A 217 -6.54 21.56 -9.63
N ASP A 218 -6.36 22.85 -9.36
CA ASP A 218 -6.37 23.41 -8.00
C ASP A 218 -7.71 23.19 -7.29
N GLN A 219 -8.82 23.11 -8.05
CA GLN A 219 -10.14 22.86 -7.47
C GLN A 219 -10.25 21.43 -6.96
N ALA A 220 -9.81 20.46 -7.75
CA ALA A 220 -9.83 19.04 -7.38
C ALA A 220 -8.93 18.77 -6.17
N THR A 221 -7.68 19.26 -6.20
CA THR A 221 -6.71 19.04 -5.12
C THR A 221 -7.12 19.74 -3.82
N SER A 222 -7.61 20.99 -3.89
CA SER A 222 -8.13 21.70 -2.73
C SER A 222 -9.37 21.00 -2.14
N SER A 223 -10.24 20.45 -2.97
CA SER A 223 -11.40 19.68 -2.53
C SER A 223 -10.99 18.39 -1.83
N MET A 224 -9.99 17.67 -2.34
CA MET A 224 -9.43 16.49 -1.70
C MET A 224 -8.86 16.81 -0.31
N LEU A 225 -8.01 17.84 -0.22
CA LEU A 225 -7.41 18.25 1.05
C LEU A 225 -8.49 18.62 2.07
N LYS A 226 -9.45 19.47 1.67
CA LYS A 226 -10.55 19.90 2.54
C LYS A 226 -11.41 18.74 3.02
N ALA A 227 -11.62 17.73 2.19
CA ALA A 227 -12.37 16.54 2.53
C ALA A 227 -11.54 15.48 3.30
N GLY A 228 -10.23 15.71 3.51
CA GLY A 228 -9.34 14.77 4.19
C GLY A 228 -9.15 13.46 3.41
N ARG A 229 -9.11 13.53 2.08
CA ARG A 229 -8.96 12.35 1.22
C ARG A 229 -7.51 12.03 0.95
N PHE A 230 -7.24 10.76 0.59
CA PHE A 230 -5.91 10.26 0.29
C PHE A 230 -5.81 9.91 -1.19
N ALA A 231 -4.61 10.05 -1.77
CA ALA A 231 -4.31 9.62 -3.13
C ALA A 231 -3.33 8.43 -3.13
N VAL A 232 -3.58 7.44 -4.00
CA VAL A 232 -2.64 6.35 -4.32
C VAL A 232 -2.37 6.42 -5.82
N PRO A 233 -1.34 7.14 -6.29
CA PRO A 233 -1.20 7.52 -7.70
C PRO A 233 -0.93 6.37 -8.67
N THR A 234 -0.23 5.33 -8.24
CA THR A 234 0.20 4.22 -9.09
C THR A 234 0.93 4.65 -10.36
N LEU A 235 1.85 5.62 -10.24
CA LEU A 235 2.54 6.24 -11.37
C LEU A 235 3.23 5.24 -12.29
N ILE A 236 3.74 4.14 -11.74
CA ILE A 236 4.36 3.07 -12.55
C ILE A 236 3.35 2.44 -13.51
N MET A 237 2.11 2.19 -13.05
CA MET A 237 1.02 1.68 -13.89
C MET A 237 0.61 2.73 -14.93
N GLU A 238 0.42 4.00 -14.52
CA GLU A 238 0.02 5.07 -15.42
C GLU A 238 1.08 5.28 -16.54
N LYS A 239 2.36 5.19 -16.17
CA LYS A 239 3.47 5.25 -17.14
C LYS A 239 3.47 4.08 -18.13
N ALA A 240 3.03 2.90 -17.69
CA ALA A 240 2.90 1.74 -18.55
C ALA A 240 1.64 1.82 -19.43
N MET A 241 0.48 2.18 -18.85
CA MET A 241 -0.80 2.27 -19.54
C MET A 241 -0.84 3.39 -20.59
N SER A 242 -0.17 4.52 -20.34
CA SER A 242 -0.09 5.63 -21.32
C SER A 242 0.58 5.25 -22.65
N LYS A 243 1.36 4.16 -22.65
CA LYS A 243 2.00 3.64 -23.88
C LYS A 243 1.07 2.75 -24.70
N VAL A 244 0.00 2.22 -24.11
CA VAL A 244 -0.90 1.24 -24.73
C VAL A 244 -2.31 1.77 -24.97
N ILE A 245 -2.75 2.81 -24.25
CA ILE A 245 -4.08 3.40 -24.40
C ILE A 245 -3.97 4.69 -25.22
N PRO A 246 -4.55 4.75 -26.44
CA PRO A 246 -4.55 5.98 -27.23
C PRO A 246 -5.19 7.16 -26.50
N GLY A 247 -4.57 8.34 -26.60
CA GLY A 247 -5.06 9.57 -25.96
C GLY A 247 -4.76 9.71 -24.49
N MET A 248 -4.05 8.76 -23.88
CA MET A 248 -3.53 8.87 -22.50
C MET A 248 -2.10 9.38 -22.49
N ASN A 249 -1.78 10.23 -21.51
CA ASN A 249 -0.48 10.85 -21.38
C ASN A 249 0.02 10.80 -19.94
N TYR A 250 1.15 10.14 -19.72
CA TYR A 250 1.79 10.04 -18.40
C TYR A 250 2.09 11.41 -17.77
N THR A 251 2.37 12.44 -18.58
CA THR A 251 2.62 13.79 -18.06
C THR A 251 1.47 14.32 -17.24
N HIS A 252 0.21 14.03 -17.60
CA HIS A 252 -0.95 14.44 -16.80
C HIS A 252 -1.00 13.76 -15.44
N SER A 253 -0.63 12.47 -15.39
CA SER A 253 -0.53 11.73 -14.13
C SER A 253 0.59 12.25 -13.24
N HIS A 254 1.77 12.49 -13.81
CA HIS A 254 2.90 13.12 -13.11
C HIS A 254 2.51 14.48 -12.53
N ASP A 255 1.96 15.37 -13.37
CA ASP A 255 1.57 16.73 -12.95
C ASP A 255 0.46 16.69 -11.89
N SER A 256 -0.47 15.72 -11.97
CA SER A 256 -1.48 15.52 -10.93
C SER A 256 -0.84 15.22 -9.57
N VAL A 257 0.22 14.41 -9.52
CA VAL A 257 0.95 14.14 -8.27
C VAL A 257 1.67 15.39 -7.77
N VAL A 258 2.29 16.17 -8.67
CA VAL A 258 2.90 17.46 -8.32
C VAL A 258 1.86 18.39 -7.67
N TYR A 259 0.67 18.53 -8.28
CA TYR A 259 -0.39 19.39 -7.73
C TYR A 259 -0.96 18.86 -6.41
N LEU A 260 -1.15 17.55 -6.27
CA LEU A 260 -1.57 16.92 -5.00
C LEU A 260 -0.55 17.20 -3.90
N HIS A 261 0.75 17.04 -4.18
CA HIS A 261 1.83 17.28 -3.22
C HIS A 261 1.90 18.76 -2.82
N ILE A 262 1.88 19.69 -3.76
CA ILE A 262 1.87 21.14 -3.50
C ILE A 262 0.64 21.56 -2.66
N ALA A 263 -0.52 20.96 -2.94
CA ALA A 263 -1.74 21.23 -2.18
C ALA A 263 -1.70 20.62 -0.76
N GLY A 264 -0.76 19.73 -0.45
CA GLY A 264 -0.65 19.04 0.84
C GLY A 264 -1.62 17.87 0.99
N VAL A 265 -2.15 17.31 -0.12
CA VAL A 265 -2.96 16.09 -0.09
C VAL A 265 -2.05 14.91 0.28
N PRO A 266 -2.41 14.09 1.27
CA PRO A 266 -1.60 12.93 1.63
C PRO A 266 -1.54 11.91 0.49
N ILE A 267 -0.31 11.54 0.10
CA ILE A 267 -0.01 10.60 -0.98
C ILE A 267 0.55 9.31 -0.39
N ILE A 268 -0.05 8.17 -0.74
CA ILE A 268 0.34 6.83 -0.29
C ILE A 268 0.90 6.08 -1.49
N ALA A 269 2.01 5.38 -1.30
CA ALA A 269 2.64 4.59 -2.36
C ALA A 269 1.86 3.29 -2.63
N GLY A 270 1.58 3.04 -3.90
CA GLY A 270 0.96 1.82 -4.39
C GLY A 270 1.31 1.59 -5.84
N SER A 271 1.62 0.36 -6.22
CA SER A 271 2.21 0.05 -7.53
C SER A 271 1.21 -0.37 -8.60
N ASP A 272 0.03 -0.82 -8.20
CA ASP A 272 -0.90 -1.57 -9.05
C ASP A 272 -0.27 -2.84 -9.65
N ALA A 273 0.58 -3.49 -8.84
CA ALA A 273 1.24 -4.73 -9.26
C ALA A 273 0.23 -5.81 -9.62
N ASN A 274 0.42 -6.40 -10.80
CA ASN A 274 -0.50 -7.36 -11.38
C ASN A 274 0.20 -8.24 -12.44
N ARG A 275 -0.47 -9.31 -12.87
CA ARG A 275 -0.02 -10.21 -13.94
C ARG A 275 -0.84 -10.08 -15.22
N SER A 276 -1.35 -8.87 -15.52
CA SER A 276 -2.08 -8.60 -16.75
C SER A 276 -1.21 -8.92 -17.98
N LYS A 277 -1.83 -9.50 -19.01
CA LYS A 277 -1.15 -9.74 -20.29
C LYS A 277 -0.92 -8.47 -21.11
N ILE A 278 -1.70 -7.41 -20.82
CA ILE A 278 -1.65 -6.15 -21.59
C ILE A 278 -0.61 -5.22 -20.98
N CYS A 279 -0.62 -5.08 -19.66
CA CYS A 279 0.22 -4.15 -18.93
C CYS A 279 0.63 -4.78 -17.59
N PRO A 280 1.60 -5.71 -17.60
CA PRO A 280 2.06 -6.34 -16.36
C PRO A 280 2.91 -5.36 -15.56
N VAL A 281 2.68 -5.32 -14.24
CA VAL A 281 3.48 -4.59 -13.27
C VAL A 281 4.01 -5.59 -12.24
N PRO A 282 5.32 -5.85 -12.17
CA PRO A 282 5.91 -6.87 -11.30
C PRO A 282 5.63 -6.63 -9.81
N HIS A 283 5.22 -7.68 -9.09
CA HIS A 283 5.00 -7.61 -7.65
C HIS A 283 6.31 -7.35 -6.88
N GLY A 284 6.23 -6.47 -5.90
CA GLY A 284 7.31 -6.10 -5.00
C GLY A 284 8.29 -5.11 -5.63
N GLU A 285 8.97 -5.49 -6.69
CA GLU A 285 9.96 -4.63 -7.36
C GLU A 285 9.38 -3.29 -7.80
N SER A 286 8.14 -3.28 -8.27
CA SER A 286 7.49 -2.09 -8.80
C SER A 286 7.22 -1.02 -7.75
N LEU A 287 7.09 -1.38 -6.47
CA LEU A 287 6.93 -0.39 -5.41
C LEU A 287 8.17 0.51 -5.29
N HIS A 288 9.37 -0.02 -5.48
CA HIS A 288 10.58 0.80 -5.48
C HIS A 288 10.59 1.79 -6.64
N THR A 289 10.13 1.36 -7.83
CA THR A 289 9.98 2.27 -8.97
C THR A 289 8.91 3.34 -8.70
N GLU A 290 7.80 2.97 -8.05
CA GLU A 290 6.79 3.95 -7.64
C GLU A 290 7.38 5.00 -6.70
N LEU A 291 8.18 4.59 -5.69
CA LEU A 291 8.86 5.52 -4.79
C LEU A 291 9.81 6.47 -5.55
N GLU A 292 10.55 5.96 -6.54
CA GLU A 292 11.40 6.77 -7.41
C GLU A 292 10.57 7.80 -8.19
N LEU A 293 9.44 7.39 -8.78
CA LEU A 293 8.54 8.27 -9.53
C LEU A 293 7.86 9.32 -8.62
N LEU A 294 7.50 8.98 -7.39
CA LEU A 294 6.99 9.95 -6.42
C LEU A 294 8.03 11.02 -6.09
N VAL A 295 9.31 10.63 -5.94
CA VAL A 295 10.40 11.60 -5.74
C VAL A 295 10.62 12.44 -7.00
N GLU A 296 10.56 11.86 -8.20
CA GLU A 296 10.59 12.61 -9.48
C GLU A 296 9.44 13.64 -9.55
N ALA A 297 8.28 13.34 -9.00
CA ALA A 297 7.12 14.23 -8.93
C ALA A 297 7.19 15.27 -7.79
N GLY A 298 8.29 15.33 -7.02
CA GLY A 298 8.57 16.39 -6.05
C GLY A 298 8.49 16.00 -4.57
N LEU A 299 8.10 14.76 -4.23
CA LEU A 299 8.18 14.30 -2.86
C LEU A 299 9.66 14.19 -2.43
N SER A 300 9.97 14.54 -1.18
CA SER A 300 11.28 14.20 -0.61
C SER A 300 11.40 12.67 -0.43
N THR A 301 12.63 12.17 -0.35
CA THR A 301 12.90 10.75 -0.05
C THR A 301 12.23 10.30 1.25
N LYS A 302 12.17 11.19 2.24
CA LYS A 302 11.50 10.97 3.52
C LYS A 302 9.98 10.82 3.35
N GLU A 303 9.33 11.67 2.55
CA GLU A 303 7.90 11.60 2.29
C GLU A 303 7.55 10.36 1.47
N ALA A 304 8.34 10.03 0.45
CA ALA A 304 8.18 8.82 -0.33
C ALA A 304 8.31 7.55 0.53
N LEU A 305 9.31 7.48 1.42
CA LEU A 305 9.45 6.35 2.34
C LEU A 305 8.31 6.29 3.37
N HIS A 306 7.87 7.45 3.87
CA HIS A 306 6.73 7.54 4.78
C HIS A 306 5.43 7.08 4.12
N SER A 307 5.23 7.38 2.83
CA SER A 307 4.05 6.97 2.05
C SER A 307 3.90 5.45 1.90
N ALA A 308 5.01 4.72 1.91
CA ALA A 308 5.04 3.24 1.85
C ALA A 308 5.21 2.57 3.24
N THR A 309 5.12 3.31 4.33
CA THR A 309 5.31 2.77 5.68
C THR A 309 4.21 3.28 6.63
N LEU A 310 4.51 4.25 7.47
CA LEU A 310 3.62 4.70 8.54
C LEU A 310 2.32 5.33 8.00
N LEU A 311 2.38 6.13 6.94
CA LEU A 311 1.18 6.76 6.37
C LEU A 311 0.22 5.70 5.81
N ALA A 312 0.74 4.74 5.04
CA ALA A 312 -0.08 3.62 4.54
C ALA A 312 -0.70 2.82 5.70
N ALA A 313 0.10 2.47 6.71
CA ALA A 313 -0.38 1.74 7.87
C ALA A 313 -1.51 2.49 8.61
N GLN A 314 -1.32 3.77 8.90
CA GLN A 314 -2.31 4.60 9.60
C GLN A 314 -3.61 4.75 8.80
N THR A 315 -3.50 5.00 7.49
CA THR A 315 -4.67 5.20 6.62
C THR A 315 -5.54 3.94 6.53
N PHE A 316 -4.93 2.77 6.47
CA PHE A 316 -5.67 1.50 6.40
C PHE A 316 -5.92 0.84 7.77
N GLY A 317 -5.68 1.56 8.88
CA GLY A 317 -5.96 1.08 10.24
C GLY A 317 -5.05 -0.05 10.72
N LEU A 318 -3.87 -0.19 10.13
CA LEU A 318 -2.87 -1.21 10.50
C LEU A 318 -2.00 -0.69 11.67
N ASN A 319 -2.57 -0.66 12.86
CA ASN A 319 -1.96 -0.01 14.03
C ASN A 319 -0.75 -0.76 14.61
N ASP A 320 -0.47 -1.96 14.11
CA ASP A 320 0.59 -2.84 14.59
C ASP A 320 1.90 -2.77 13.79
N ARG A 321 1.97 -1.95 12.71
CA ARG A 321 3.10 -1.89 11.76
C ARG A 321 3.37 -0.48 11.22
N GLY A 322 4.32 -0.35 10.30
CA GLY A 322 4.68 0.92 9.65
C GLY A 322 5.70 1.75 10.42
N ALA A 323 6.13 1.33 11.62
CA ALA A 323 7.19 1.96 12.41
C ALA A 323 7.97 0.91 13.20
N ILE A 324 9.22 1.23 13.54
CA ILE A 324 10.07 0.36 14.38
C ILE A 324 9.95 0.82 15.83
N LYS A 325 9.08 0.15 16.60
CA LYS A 325 8.83 0.46 18.04
C LYS A 325 8.53 -0.84 18.80
N PRO A 326 8.90 -0.93 20.09
CA PRO A 326 8.51 -2.06 20.93
C PRO A 326 6.99 -2.29 20.91
N GLY A 327 6.59 -3.55 20.81
CA GLY A 327 5.20 -4.00 20.73
C GLY A 327 4.61 -4.07 19.32
N MET A 328 5.23 -3.41 18.33
CA MET A 328 4.82 -3.51 16.93
C MET A 328 5.24 -4.84 16.31
N ARG A 329 4.54 -5.23 15.25
CA ARG A 329 4.87 -6.38 14.42
C ARG A 329 6.28 -6.20 13.84
N ALA A 330 7.06 -7.26 13.88
CA ALA A 330 8.43 -7.25 13.36
C ALA A 330 8.44 -7.45 11.84
N ASP A 331 7.90 -6.45 11.14
CA ASP A 331 7.98 -6.28 9.70
C ASP A 331 9.10 -5.28 9.43
N LEU A 332 10.25 -5.79 8.97
CA LEU A 332 11.50 -5.04 8.91
C LEU A 332 12.25 -5.31 7.62
N VAL A 333 12.96 -4.30 7.12
CA VAL A 333 13.89 -4.41 5.98
C VAL A 333 15.23 -3.83 6.38
N LEU A 334 16.29 -4.62 6.28
CA LEU A 334 17.67 -4.19 6.42
C LEU A 334 18.22 -3.83 5.05
N LEU A 335 18.65 -2.59 4.91
CA LEU A 335 19.25 -2.02 3.70
C LEU A 335 20.75 -1.76 3.90
N LYS A 336 21.53 -1.91 2.85
CA LYS A 336 22.95 -1.57 2.84
C LYS A 336 23.18 -0.06 2.79
N GLU A 337 22.34 0.67 2.05
CA GLU A 337 22.50 2.10 1.74
C GLU A 337 21.36 2.92 2.34
N ASN A 338 21.63 4.23 2.56
CA ASN A 338 20.68 5.13 3.21
C ASN A 338 19.58 5.62 2.22
N PRO A 339 18.31 5.17 2.37
CA PRO A 339 17.23 5.57 1.47
C PRO A 339 16.77 7.02 1.66
N LEU A 340 17.18 7.72 2.71
CA LEU A 340 16.92 9.15 2.86
C LEU A 340 17.88 10.00 2.04
N ASN A 341 19.06 9.47 1.69
CA ASN A 341 20.00 10.15 0.78
C ASN A 341 19.64 9.92 -0.68
N ASP A 342 19.21 8.70 -1.03
CA ASP A 342 18.75 8.32 -2.37
C ASP A 342 17.65 7.26 -2.20
N ILE A 343 16.46 7.53 -2.69
CA ILE A 343 15.32 6.61 -2.60
C ILE A 343 15.60 5.26 -3.28
N LYS A 344 16.48 5.22 -4.28
CA LYS A 344 16.92 3.99 -4.95
C LYS A 344 17.59 3.00 -4.00
N ALA A 345 18.14 3.50 -2.90
CA ALA A 345 18.74 2.67 -1.85
C ALA A 345 17.74 1.71 -1.17
N THR A 346 16.41 1.93 -1.33
CA THR A 346 15.40 0.95 -0.91
C THR A 346 15.56 -0.41 -1.59
N ARG A 347 16.28 -0.49 -2.72
CA ARG A 347 16.62 -1.73 -3.43
C ARG A 347 17.85 -2.45 -2.87
N SER A 348 18.64 -1.81 -2.00
CA SER A 348 19.88 -2.38 -1.43
C SER A 348 19.58 -3.38 -0.29
N ILE A 349 18.56 -4.21 -0.47
CA ILE A 349 18.04 -5.14 0.53
C ILE A 349 19.09 -6.20 0.88
N GLN A 350 19.41 -6.30 2.17
CA GLN A 350 20.26 -7.36 2.73
C GLN A 350 19.41 -8.45 3.39
N LYS A 351 18.32 -8.07 4.08
CA LYS A 351 17.44 -9.01 4.77
C LYS A 351 16.05 -8.44 4.98
N VAL A 352 15.04 -9.30 4.99
CA VAL A 352 13.64 -8.95 5.23
C VAL A 352 13.08 -9.86 6.32
N TRP A 353 12.29 -9.29 7.22
CA TRP A 353 11.48 -10.03 8.20
C TRP A 353 10.01 -9.70 8.01
N CYS A 354 9.21 -10.75 7.85
CA CYS A 354 7.75 -10.68 7.81
C CYS A 354 7.21 -11.31 9.10
N GLY A 355 6.67 -10.50 10.00
CA GLY A 355 6.22 -10.97 11.31
C GLY A 355 7.31 -11.68 12.12
N GLY A 356 8.54 -11.16 12.11
CA GLY A 356 9.67 -11.70 12.83
C GLY A 356 10.33 -12.94 12.23
N ILE A 357 9.87 -13.38 11.07
CA ILE A 357 10.44 -14.52 10.34
C ILE A 357 11.17 -13.99 9.10
N THR A 358 12.41 -14.43 8.91
CA THR A 358 13.21 -14.06 7.74
C THR A 358 12.54 -14.57 6.47
N ALA A 359 12.37 -13.68 5.50
CA ALA A 359 11.89 -14.04 4.16
C ALA A 359 13.03 -14.58 3.29
N ASP A 360 12.72 -15.44 2.35
CA ASP A 360 13.64 -15.88 1.31
C ASP A 360 13.80 -14.78 0.25
N LEU A 361 15.06 -14.37 -0.05
CA LEU A 361 15.41 -13.30 -1.00
C LEU A 361 15.72 -13.84 -2.39
#